data_787771fecf9df81b2d3aef596c328553
#
_entry.id   787771fecf9df81b2d3aef596c328553
#
_cell.length_a   1.000
_cell.length_b   1.000
_cell.length_c   1.000
_cell.angle_alpha   90.00
_cell.angle_beta   90.00
_cell.angle_gamma   90.00
#
_symmetry.space_group_name_H-M   'P 1'
#
loop_
_entity.id
_entity.type
_entity.pdbx_description
1 polymer ?
#
loop_
_entity_poly.entity_id
_entity_poly.type
_entity_poly.pdbx_seq_one_letter_code
_entity_poly.pdbx_strand_id
1 'polypeptide(L)'
;LELFKPFVMKRLVDTNPTINIKSARKKVDRAEPEVWDALENVIQGHPVMLNRAPTLHRLGIQAFEPILVEGRAIKLHPLVCTAFNADFDGDQMAVHLPISAEAQAEARFLMLAANNLLKPSDGRPVAVPTQDMILGSYYLTLKKDGEPGEGKVFRDVDEATMAYDDGTIGLHARIKIRMTKEIDGKPVRKLVSTTMGRVIFNGPIPQDLGFVDRSDPENDFKLEVDFLVNKKKLGEIIDRCIKIHGTSIAADMLDTVSYTHLTLPTI
;
A
#
# COMPACT_ATOMS: atom_id res chain seq x y z
N LEU A 1 4.53 -21.68 -11.97
CA LEU A 1 5.21 -22.97 -11.79
C LEU A 1 6.28 -23.22 -12.85
N GLU A 2 6.03 -23.02 -14.14
CA GLU A 2 6.99 -23.28 -15.22
C GLU A 2 8.31 -22.54 -15.05
N LEU A 3 8.27 -21.23 -14.73
CA LEU A 3 9.48 -20.43 -14.51
C LEU A 3 10.30 -20.89 -13.30
N PHE A 4 9.64 -21.31 -12.24
CA PHE A 4 10.28 -21.79 -11.02
C PHE A 4 10.61 -23.28 -11.01
N LYS A 5 10.29 -24.01 -12.08
CA LYS A 5 10.47 -25.47 -12.18
C LYS A 5 11.86 -25.97 -11.72
N PRO A 6 13.00 -25.38 -12.12
CA PRO A 6 14.31 -25.81 -11.66
C PRO A 6 14.50 -25.68 -10.14
N PHE A 7 14.02 -24.58 -9.57
CA PHE A 7 14.13 -24.29 -8.14
C PHE A 7 13.26 -25.20 -7.31
N VAL A 8 12.03 -25.45 -7.76
CA VAL A 8 11.08 -26.39 -7.12
C VAL A 8 11.64 -27.81 -7.16
N MET A 9 12.17 -28.27 -8.31
CA MET A 9 12.79 -29.60 -8.40
C MET A 9 13.95 -29.73 -7.42
N LYS A 10 14.83 -28.72 -7.33
CA LYS A 10 15.93 -28.72 -6.37
C LYS A 10 15.40 -28.79 -4.94
N ARG A 11 14.42 -27.96 -4.59
CA ARG A 11 13.81 -27.94 -3.26
C ARG A 11 13.21 -29.29 -2.86
N LEU A 12 12.51 -29.96 -3.78
CA LEU A 12 11.93 -31.30 -3.54
C LEU A 12 13.01 -32.35 -3.26
N VAL A 13 14.13 -32.29 -3.99
CA VAL A 13 15.27 -33.21 -3.76
C VAL A 13 15.95 -32.92 -2.43
N ASP A 14 16.17 -31.63 -2.11
CA ASP A 14 16.83 -31.23 -0.86
C ASP A 14 15.99 -31.56 0.38
N THR A 15 14.67 -31.45 0.28
CA THR A 15 13.74 -31.74 1.38
C THR A 15 13.54 -33.26 1.57
N ASN A 16 13.59 -34.02 0.51
CA ASN A 16 13.30 -35.43 0.54
C ASN A 16 14.42 -36.25 -0.14
N PRO A 17 15.41 -36.77 0.62
CA PRO A 17 16.58 -37.48 0.07
C PRO A 17 16.23 -38.73 -0.74
N THR A 18 15.02 -39.25 -0.59
CA THR A 18 14.54 -40.41 -1.37
C THR A 18 14.07 -40.04 -2.79
N ILE A 19 13.88 -38.76 -3.09
CA ILE A 19 13.42 -38.23 -4.37
C ILE A 19 14.64 -37.91 -5.23
N ASN A 20 14.83 -38.59 -6.35
CA ASN A 20 15.83 -38.21 -7.34
C ASN A 20 15.25 -37.14 -8.32
N ILE A 21 16.13 -36.46 -9.05
CA ILE A 21 15.77 -35.39 -10.00
C ILE A 21 14.73 -35.84 -11.02
N LYS A 22 14.82 -37.09 -11.48
CA LYS A 22 13.89 -37.67 -12.46
C LYS A 22 12.48 -37.88 -11.88
N SER A 23 12.40 -38.27 -10.60
CA SER A 23 11.14 -38.37 -9.86
C SER A 23 10.56 -37.00 -9.54
N ALA A 24 11.40 -36.01 -9.10
CA ALA A 24 10.98 -34.68 -8.86
C ALA A 24 10.37 -34.00 -10.11
N ARG A 25 10.99 -34.20 -11.28
CA ARG A 25 10.45 -33.71 -12.56
C ARG A 25 9.05 -34.29 -12.85
N LYS A 26 8.86 -35.61 -12.65
CA LYS A 26 7.53 -36.21 -12.85
C LYS A 26 6.47 -35.68 -11.90
N LYS A 27 6.82 -35.39 -10.62
CA LYS A 27 5.93 -34.79 -9.66
C LYS A 27 5.54 -33.36 -10.08
N VAL A 28 6.50 -32.56 -10.54
CA VAL A 28 6.25 -31.21 -11.04
C VAL A 28 5.36 -31.23 -12.28
N ASP A 29 5.62 -32.15 -13.24
CA ASP A 29 4.81 -32.29 -14.45
C ASP A 29 3.37 -32.70 -14.16
N ARG A 30 3.12 -33.39 -13.02
CA ARG A 30 1.79 -33.79 -12.53
C ARG A 30 1.14 -32.74 -11.60
N ALA A 31 1.87 -31.70 -11.23
CA ALA A 31 1.42 -30.67 -10.28
C ALA A 31 0.87 -31.28 -8.97
N GLU A 32 1.60 -32.25 -8.37
CA GLU A 32 1.22 -32.88 -7.11
C GLU A 32 1.16 -31.83 -5.96
N PRO A 33 0.37 -32.02 -4.88
CA PRO A 33 0.25 -31.05 -3.78
C PRO A 33 1.58 -30.62 -3.18
N GLU A 34 2.52 -31.55 -2.96
CA GLU A 34 3.88 -31.26 -2.45
C GLU A 34 4.66 -30.25 -3.32
N VAL A 35 4.33 -30.15 -4.60
CA VAL A 35 4.95 -29.23 -5.54
C VAL A 35 4.53 -27.79 -5.25
N TRP A 36 3.28 -27.59 -4.84
CA TRP A 36 2.76 -26.27 -4.50
C TRP A 36 3.34 -25.77 -3.18
N ASP A 37 3.48 -26.65 -2.19
CA ASP A 37 4.15 -26.31 -0.92
C ASP A 37 5.62 -25.95 -1.15
N ALA A 38 6.31 -26.72 -2.01
CA ALA A 38 7.68 -26.40 -2.40
C ALA A 38 7.78 -25.10 -3.18
N LEU A 39 6.82 -24.80 -4.06
CA LEU A 39 6.76 -23.55 -4.81
C LEU A 39 6.56 -22.35 -3.88
N GLU A 40 5.63 -22.42 -2.93
CA GLU A 40 5.39 -21.37 -1.95
C GLU A 40 6.64 -21.02 -1.18
N ASN A 41 7.39 -22.03 -0.74
CA ASN A 41 8.68 -21.82 -0.07
C ASN A 41 9.74 -21.18 -0.97
N VAL A 42 9.76 -21.52 -2.25
CA VAL A 42 10.77 -21.03 -3.21
C VAL A 42 10.52 -19.60 -3.63
N ILE A 43 9.26 -19.19 -3.75
CA ILE A 43 8.92 -17.82 -4.17
C ILE A 43 9.16 -16.78 -3.06
N GLN A 44 9.19 -17.20 -1.80
CA GLN A 44 9.48 -16.29 -0.70
C GLN A 44 10.87 -15.66 -0.86
N GLY A 45 10.90 -14.33 -0.96
CA GLY A 45 12.12 -13.59 -1.14
C GLY A 45 12.82 -13.77 -2.50
N HIS A 46 12.16 -14.36 -3.51
CA HIS A 46 12.68 -14.45 -4.87
C HIS A 46 11.95 -13.46 -5.78
N PRO A 47 12.56 -12.32 -6.12
CA PRO A 47 11.90 -11.29 -6.92
C PRO A 47 11.65 -11.77 -8.35
N VAL A 48 10.54 -11.31 -8.92
CA VAL A 48 10.16 -11.54 -10.32
C VAL A 48 10.04 -10.19 -11.00
N MET A 49 10.59 -10.04 -12.20
CA MET A 49 10.49 -8.81 -12.97
C MET A 49 9.33 -8.91 -13.96
N LEU A 50 8.51 -7.85 -14.01
CA LEU A 50 7.45 -7.65 -14.99
C LEU A 50 7.85 -6.55 -15.97
N ASN A 51 7.54 -6.76 -17.23
CA ASN A 51 7.74 -5.78 -18.30
C ASN A 51 6.48 -5.68 -19.16
N ARG A 52 6.03 -4.47 -19.46
CA ARG A 52 5.03 -4.20 -20.48
C ARG A 52 5.64 -3.45 -21.66
N ALA A 53 5.49 -3.97 -22.88
CA ALA A 53 5.87 -3.28 -24.10
C ALA A 53 4.79 -2.24 -24.51
N PRO A 54 5.19 -1.06 -25.05
CA PRO A 54 6.56 -0.59 -25.25
C PRO A 54 7.21 -0.09 -23.94
N THR A 55 8.48 -0.41 -23.72
CA THR A 55 9.25 0.08 -22.57
C THR A 55 9.78 1.49 -22.86
N LEU A 56 9.02 2.51 -22.48
CA LEU A 56 9.34 3.92 -22.80
C LEU A 56 10.35 4.54 -21.82
N HIS A 57 10.42 4.00 -20.58
CA HIS A 57 11.32 4.46 -19.54
C HIS A 57 11.65 3.31 -18.58
N ARG A 58 12.61 3.52 -17.68
CA ARG A 58 13.11 2.45 -16.78
C ARG A 58 12.04 1.80 -15.90
N LEU A 59 10.95 2.52 -15.56
CA LEU A 59 9.85 1.98 -14.74
C LEU A 59 8.88 1.08 -15.53
N GLY A 60 9.10 0.91 -16.85
CA GLY A 60 8.43 -0.10 -17.66
C GLY A 60 8.91 -1.53 -17.39
N ILE A 61 9.97 -1.67 -16.55
CA ILE A 61 10.43 -2.94 -15.99
C ILE A 61 10.59 -2.73 -14.49
N GLN A 62 9.85 -3.48 -13.68
CA GLN A 62 9.92 -3.42 -12.22
C GLN A 62 9.92 -4.82 -11.64
N ALA A 63 10.56 -4.97 -10.47
CA ALA A 63 10.59 -6.21 -9.73
C ALA A 63 9.49 -6.21 -8.65
N PHE A 64 8.95 -7.40 -8.39
CA PHE A 64 7.90 -7.65 -7.40
C PHE A 64 8.19 -8.94 -6.66
N GLU A 65 7.74 -9.04 -5.43
CA GLU A 65 7.68 -10.31 -4.70
C GLU A 65 6.38 -11.03 -5.11
N PRO A 66 6.48 -12.24 -5.69
CA PRO A 66 5.31 -12.96 -6.17
C PRO A 66 4.51 -13.59 -5.03
N ILE A 67 3.19 -13.57 -5.17
CA ILE A 67 2.23 -14.24 -4.30
C ILE A 67 1.38 -15.17 -5.17
N LEU A 68 1.15 -16.41 -4.70
CA LEU A 68 0.28 -17.34 -5.39
C LEU A 68 -1.18 -16.92 -5.26
N VAL A 69 -1.86 -16.83 -6.38
CA VAL A 69 -3.28 -16.49 -6.47
C VAL A 69 -4.00 -17.46 -7.40
N GLU A 70 -5.28 -17.66 -7.16
CA GLU A 70 -6.12 -18.42 -8.08
C GLU A 70 -6.40 -17.65 -9.37
N GLY A 71 -6.51 -18.36 -10.47
CA GLY A 71 -6.79 -17.82 -11.80
C GLY A 71 -5.58 -17.86 -12.74
N ARG A 72 -5.77 -17.33 -13.95
CA ARG A 72 -4.76 -17.33 -15.02
C ARG A 72 -4.21 -15.95 -15.34
N ALA A 73 -4.70 -14.92 -14.66
CA ALA A 73 -4.27 -13.55 -14.86
C ALA A 73 -3.29 -13.11 -13.77
N ILE A 74 -2.35 -12.24 -14.15
CA ILE A 74 -1.47 -11.56 -13.20
C ILE A 74 -2.30 -10.50 -12.48
N LYS A 75 -2.35 -10.55 -11.16
CA LYS A 75 -2.91 -9.48 -10.32
C LYS A 75 -1.83 -8.46 -10.06
N LEU A 76 -1.94 -7.30 -10.70
CA LEU A 76 -0.96 -6.22 -10.58
C LEU A 76 -1.48 -5.16 -9.62
N HIS A 77 -0.58 -4.60 -8.80
CA HIS A 77 -0.93 -3.52 -7.88
C HIS A 77 -1.38 -2.27 -8.65
N PRO A 78 -2.52 -1.65 -8.33
CA PRO A 78 -3.07 -0.53 -9.11
C PRO A 78 -2.14 0.68 -9.24
N LEU A 79 -1.34 1.00 -8.22
CA LEU A 79 -0.44 2.16 -8.21
C LEU A 79 0.71 2.07 -9.24
N VAL A 80 1.09 0.87 -9.68
CA VAL A 80 2.14 0.69 -10.68
C VAL A 80 1.61 0.72 -12.10
N CYS A 81 0.28 0.65 -12.31
CA CYS A 81 -0.33 0.70 -13.63
C CYS A 81 0.07 1.97 -14.41
N THR A 82 0.18 3.11 -13.74
CA THR A 82 0.62 4.37 -14.35
C THR A 82 2.05 4.28 -14.90
N ALA A 83 2.95 3.63 -14.15
CA ALA A 83 4.36 3.45 -14.57
C ALA A 83 4.49 2.52 -15.77
N PHE A 84 3.70 1.45 -15.82
CA PHE A 84 3.65 0.53 -16.95
C PHE A 84 2.79 1.04 -18.11
N ASN A 85 2.00 2.09 -17.93
CA ASN A 85 0.91 2.49 -18.83
C ASN A 85 0.00 1.28 -19.13
N ALA A 86 -0.33 0.51 -18.12
CA ALA A 86 -1.11 -0.73 -18.20
C ALA A 86 -2.54 -0.51 -17.71
N ASP A 87 -3.46 -1.21 -18.33
CA ASP A 87 -4.86 -1.34 -17.90
C ASP A 87 -5.27 -2.83 -17.86
N PHE A 88 -6.48 -3.10 -17.41
CA PHE A 88 -6.96 -4.47 -17.19
C PHE A 88 -7.95 -4.93 -18.27
N ASP A 89 -7.79 -4.41 -19.50
CA ASP A 89 -8.64 -4.73 -20.66
C ASP A 89 -8.12 -5.90 -21.52
N GLY A 90 -7.03 -6.54 -21.12
CA GLY A 90 -6.41 -7.65 -21.84
C GLY A 90 -4.92 -7.42 -22.14
N ASP A 91 -4.29 -6.43 -21.54
CA ASP A 91 -2.87 -6.17 -21.63
C ASP A 91 -2.03 -7.41 -21.27
N GLN A 92 -0.91 -7.58 -21.95
CA GLN A 92 0.06 -8.66 -21.69
C GLN A 92 1.35 -8.09 -21.11
N MET A 93 1.96 -8.84 -20.20
CA MET A 93 3.27 -8.53 -19.64
C MET A 93 4.22 -9.70 -19.78
N ALA A 94 5.48 -9.40 -20.08
CA ALA A 94 6.55 -10.37 -20.00
C ALA A 94 6.99 -10.55 -18.56
N VAL A 95 7.23 -11.81 -18.15
CA VAL A 95 7.69 -12.18 -16.80
C VAL A 95 9.11 -12.70 -16.93
N HIS A 96 10.04 -12.11 -16.17
CA HIS A 96 11.44 -12.50 -16.15
C HIS A 96 11.84 -12.93 -14.73
N LEU A 97 12.53 -14.07 -14.64
CA LEU A 97 13.01 -14.62 -13.38
C LEU A 97 14.53 -14.47 -13.28
N PRO A 98 15.05 -13.66 -12.34
CA PRO A 98 16.50 -13.61 -12.08
C PRO A 98 16.97 -14.94 -11.51
N ILE A 99 17.99 -15.53 -12.12
CA ILE A 99 18.46 -16.88 -11.75
C ILE A 99 19.65 -16.79 -10.76
N SER A 100 20.63 -15.91 -11.02
CA SER A 100 21.80 -15.78 -10.15
C SER A 100 21.52 -14.93 -8.91
N ALA A 101 22.29 -15.13 -7.85
CA ALA A 101 22.17 -14.39 -6.62
C ALA A 101 22.42 -12.88 -6.83
N GLU A 102 23.36 -12.54 -7.71
CA GLU A 102 23.67 -11.15 -8.07
C GLU A 102 22.48 -10.50 -8.78
N ALA A 103 21.88 -11.19 -9.77
CA ALA A 103 20.71 -10.68 -10.48
C ALA A 103 19.51 -10.53 -9.54
N GLN A 104 19.32 -11.44 -8.59
CA GLN A 104 18.26 -11.32 -7.58
C GLN A 104 18.51 -10.13 -6.65
N ALA A 105 19.75 -9.89 -6.25
CA ALA A 105 20.13 -8.74 -5.44
C ALA A 105 19.89 -7.43 -6.19
N GLU A 106 20.31 -7.32 -7.44
CA GLU A 106 20.02 -6.14 -8.28
C GLU A 106 18.52 -5.91 -8.45
N ALA A 107 17.75 -6.96 -8.73
CA ALA A 107 16.30 -6.86 -8.86
C ALA A 107 15.66 -6.35 -7.55
N ARG A 108 16.13 -6.82 -6.40
CA ARG A 108 15.61 -6.41 -5.08
C ARG A 108 16.01 -4.99 -4.71
N PHE A 109 17.27 -4.62 -4.86
CA PHE A 109 17.76 -3.33 -4.37
C PHE A 109 17.48 -2.19 -5.34
N LEU A 110 17.55 -2.43 -6.67
CA LEU A 110 17.46 -1.39 -7.67
C LEU A 110 16.11 -1.35 -8.40
N MET A 111 15.42 -2.50 -8.54
CA MET A 111 14.26 -2.59 -9.42
C MET A 111 12.94 -2.86 -8.69
N LEU A 112 12.95 -3.10 -7.39
CA LEU A 112 11.72 -3.35 -6.62
C LEU A 112 10.79 -2.13 -6.72
N ALA A 113 9.51 -2.35 -6.98
CA ALA A 113 8.53 -1.29 -7.18
C ALA A 113 8.43 -0.34 -5.98
N ALA A 114 8.50 -0.86 -4.76
CA ALA A 114 8.49 -0.07 -3.53
C ALA A 114 9.68 0.90 -3.41
N ASN A 115 10.82 0.59 -4.03
CA ASN A 115 12.00 1.45 -4.03
C ASN A 115 12.00 2.49 -5.15
N ASN A 116 11.10 2.35 -6.14
CA ASN A 116 11.06 3.18 -7.35
C ASN A 116 9.79 4.05 -7.40
N LEU A 117 9.49 4.72 -6.29
CA LEU A 117 8.31 5.59 -6.17
C LEU A 117 8.48 6.95 -6.86
N LEU A 118 9.69 7.35 -7.25
CA LEU A 118 9.99 8.64 -7.83
C LEU A 118 10.29 8.57 -9.34
N LYS A 119 9.77 9.53 -10.08
CA LYS A 119 10.11 9.70 -11.51
C LYS A 119 11.57 10.13 -11.64
N PRO A 120 12.35 9.49 -12.53
CA PRO A 120 13.72 9.91 -12.76
C PRO A 120 13.85 11.27 -13.48
N SER A 121 12.78 11.74 -14.12
CA SER A 121 12.78 13.00 -14.89
C SER A 121 12.71 14.25 -14.03
N ASP A 122 11.88 14.23 -12.99
CA ASP A 122 11.55 15.42 -12.18
C ASP A 122 11.55 15.16 -10.67
N GLY A 123 11.84 13.92 -10.24
CA GLY A 123 11.87 13.53 -8.83
C GLY A 123 10.50 13.54 -8.14
N ARG A 124 9.41 13.67 -8.88
CA ARG A 124 8.06 13.63 -8.32
C ARG A 124 7.57 12.19 -8.15
N PRO A 125 6.64 11.93 -7.21
CA PRO A 125 6.05 10.60 -7.07
C PRO A 125 5.41 10.10 -8.37
N VAL A 126 5.68 8.85 -8.73
CA VAL A 126 5.03 8.13 -9.84
C VAL A 126 3.79 7.41 -9.34
N ALA A 127 3.92 6.73 -8.21
CA ALA A 127 2.85 6.02 -7.55
C ALA A 127 1.95 7.03 -6.83
N VAL A 128 1.01 7.61 -7.55
CA VAL A 128 0.00 8.52 -6.99
C VAL A 128 -1.36 7.89 -7.23
N PRO A 129 -2.22 7.83 -6.21
CA PRO A 129 -3.60 7.37 -6.38
C PRO A 129 -4.31 8.11 -7.51
N THR A 130 -5.12 7.39 -8.28
CA THR A 130 -5.83 7.91 -9.45
C THR A 130 -7.32 7.58 -9.38
N GLN A 131 -8.12 8.26 -10.17
CA GLN A 131 -9.55 7.95 -10.36
C GLN A 131 -10.31 7.79 -9.03
N ASP A 132 -10.86 6.62 -8.78
CA ASP A 132 -11.72 6.31 -7.62
C ASP A 132 -10.98 6.48 -6.27
N MET A 133 -9.66 6.26 -6.24
CA MET A 133 -8.86 6.48 -5.03
C MET A 133 -8.82 7.96 -4.65
N ILE A 134 -8.75 8.88 -5.63
CA ILE A 134 -8.84 10.32 -5.37
C ILE A 134 -10.23 10.69 -4.89
N LEU A 135 -11.26 10.12 -5.51
CA LEU A 135 -12.65 10.33 -5.11
C LEU A 135 -12.89 9.84 -3.68
N GLY A 136 -12.37 8.67 -3.33
CA GLY A 136 -12.43 8.13 -1.97
C GLY A 136 -11.73 9.01 -0.95
N SER A 137 -10.51 9.50 -1.26
CA SER A 137 -9.77 10.44 -0.40
C SER A 137 -10.53 11.76 -0.20
N TYR A 138 -11.10 12.28 -1.28
CA TYR A 138 -11.94 13.47 -1.24
C TYR A 138 -13.18 13.24 -0.35
N TYR A 139 -13.88 12.13 -0.56
CA TYR A 139 -15.07 11.77 0.20
C TYR A 139 -14.77 11.62 1.69
N LEU A 140 -13.70 10.91 2.08
CA LEU A 140 -13.30 10.76 3.49
C LEU A 140 -13.00 12.10 4.17
N THR A 141 -12.41 13.05 3.46
CA THR A 141 -12.00 14.34 4.04
C THR A 141 -13.06 15.43 3.95
N LEU A 142 -14.22 15.12 3.35
CA LEU A 142 -15.35 16.04 3.26
C LEU A 142 -15.91 16.35 4.65
N LYS A 143 -16.38 17.59 4.85
CA LYS A 143 -17.20 18.01 6.01
C LYS A 143 -18.61 18.30 5.50
N LYS A 144 -19.61 17.84 6.21
CA LYS A 144 -21.01 18.11 5.90
C LYS A 144 -21.76 18.49 7.18
N ASP A 145 -22.48 19.58 7.12
CA ASP A 145 -23.31 20.04 8.24
C ASP A 145 -24.64 19.28 8.26
N GLY A 146 -25.21 19.08 9.46
CA GLY A 146 -26.48 18.39 9.61
C GLY A 146 -26.42 16.86 9.53
N GLU A 147 -25.25 16.27 9.57
CA GLU A 147 -25.05 14.82 9.64
C GLU A 147 -25.43 14.26 11.02
N PRO A 148 -25.86 13.00 11.12
CA PRO A 148 -26.16 12.36 12.40
C PRO A 148 -24.98 12.44 13.37
N GLY A 149 -25.25 12.81 14.63
CA GLY A 149 -24.23 12.87 15.67
C GLY A 149 -23.32 14.10 15.64
N GLU A 150 -23.65 15.13 14.89
CA GLU A 150 -22.89 16.39 14.89
C GLU A 150 -22.79 16.98 16.31
N GLY A 151 -21.60 17.44 16.68
CA GLY A 151 -21.31 18.05 17.99
C GLY A 151 -21.05 17.04 19.12
N LYS A 152 -21.21 15.74 18.91
CA LYS A 152 -20.89 14.74 19.94
C LYS A 152 -19.41 14.75 20.32
N VAL A 153 -19.14 14.38 21.56
CA VAL A 153 -17.80 14.34 22.17
C VAL A 153 -17.47 12.91 22.53
N PHE A 154 -16.31 12.42 22.12
CA PHE A 154 -15.84 11.06 22.36
C PHE A 154 -14.57 11.07 23.22
N ARG A 155 -14.44 10.03 24.05
CA ARG A 155 -13.31 9.85 24.95
C ARG A 155 -12.00 9.58 24.21
N ASP A 156 -12.08 8.80 23.11
CA ASP A 156 -10.96 8.39 22.29
C ASP A 156 -11.45 8.06 20.86
N VAL A 157 -10.51 7.65 20.00
CA VAL A 157 -10.78 7.27 18.61
C VAL A 157 -11.60 5.97 18.53
N ASP A 158 -11.35 5.03 19.44
CA ASP A 158 -12.03 3.73 19.45
C ASP A 158 -13.53 3.88 19.75
N GLU A 159 -13.88 4.73 20.73
CA GLU A 159 -15.29 5.05 21.04
C GLU A 159 -15.98 5.73 19.83
N ALA A 160 -15.28 6.65 19.15
CA ALA A 160 -15.81 7.29 17.97
C ALA A 160 -16.01 6.28 16.81
N THR A 161 -15.09 5.31 16.66
CA THR A 161 -15.20 4.24 15.66
C THR A 161 -16.38 3.34 15.94
N MET A 162 -16.57 2.90 17.19
CA MET A 162 -17.75 2.11 17.57
C MET A 162 -19.06 2.85 17.30
N ALA A 163 -19.10 4.15 17.61
CA ALA A 163 -20.28 4.99 17.34
C ALA A 163 -20.56 5.15 15.84
N TYR A 164 -19.52 5.13 15.01
CA TYR A 164 -19.66 5.14 13.57
C TYR A 164 -20.17 3.79 13.06
N ASP A 165 -19.64 2.69 13.53
CA ASP A 165 -20.04 1.33 13.14
C ASP A 165 -21.51 1.06 13.55
N ASP A 166 -21.95 1.59 14.68
CA ASP A 166 -23.35 1.56 15.15
C ASP A 166 -24.27 2.52 14.37
N GLY A 167 -23.75 3.34 13.46
CA GLY A 167 -24.51 4.33 12.70
C GLY A 167 -25.00 5.52 13.53
N THR A 168 -24.48 5.72 14.74
CA THR A 168 -24.89 6.84 15.61
C THR A 168 -24.22 8.16 15.25
N ILE A 169 -23.16 8.11 14.45
CA ILE A 169 -22.50 9.29 13.85
C ILE A 169 -22.27 9.06 12.33
N GLY A 170 -22.40 10.14 11.58
CA GLY A 170 -22.06 10.15 10.14
C GLY A 170 -20.58 10.30 9.91
N LEU A 171 -20.10 9.82 8.75
CA LEU A 171 -18.69 9.88 8.35
C LEU A 171 -18.17 11.33 8.28
N HIS A 172 -19.02 12.27 7.88
CA HIS A 172 -18.71 13.68 7.65
C HIS A 172 -19.14 14.60 8.79
N ALA A 173 -19.82 14.04 9.82
CA ALA A 173 -20.29 14.77 10.98
C ALA A 173 -19.13 15.43 11.72
N ARG A 174 -19.30 16.69 12.14
CA ARG A 174 -18.33 17.38 13.01
C ARG A 174 -18.43 16.84 14.43
N ILE A 175 -17.42 16.15 14.86
CA ILE A 175 -17.32 15.56 16.19
C ILE A 175 -16.12 16.13 16.96
N LYS A 176 -16.06 15.91 18.25
CA LYS A 176 -14.91 16.24 19.10
C LYS A 176 -14.37 14.95 19.70
N ILE A 177 -13.09 14.71 19.51
CA ILE A 177 -12.40 13.52 20.04
C ILE A 177 -11.30 13.99 20.99
N ARG A 178 -11.20 13.33 22.14
CA ARG A 178 -10.10 13.56 23.06
C ARG A 178 -8.86 12.79 22.59
N MET A 179 -7.89 13.54 22.10
CA MET A 179 -6.58 13.01 21.71
C MET A 179 -5.65 13.04 22.92
N THR A 180 -4.84 11.99 23.09
CA THR A 180 -3.80 11.90 24.12
C THR A 180 -2.45 11.88 23.43
N LYS A 181 -1.53 12.74 23.84
CA LYS A 181 -0.15 12.79 23.34
C LYS A 181 0.79 12.97 24.52
N GLU A 182 1.94 12.32 24.45
CA GLU A 182 3.00 12.54 25.43
C GLU A 182 3.79 13.81 25.05
N ILE A 183 3.78 14.79 25.97
CA ILE A 183 4.57 16.01 25.88
C ILE A 183 5.42 16.08 27.14
N ASP A 184 6.72 16.18 27.00
CA ASP A 184 7.70 16.20 28.10
C ASP A 184 7.54 14.99 29.08
N GLY A 185 7.24 13.80 28.51
CA GLY A 185 7.04 12.58 29.32
C GLY A 185 5.75 12.55 30.15
N LYS A 186 4.82 13.48 29.92
CA LYS A 186 3.50 13.50 30.57
C LYS A 186 2.38 13.34 29.54
N PRO A 187 1.37 12.50 29.82
CA PRO A 187 0.21 12.36 28.93
C PRO A 187 -0.67 13.62 29.04
N VAL A 188 -0.65 14.43 27.99
CA VAL A 188 -1.54 15.60 27.85
C VAL A 188 -2.74 15.20 27.00
N ARG A 189 -3.93 15.66 27.38
CA ARG A 189 -5.19 15.36 26.70
C ARG A 189 -5.86 16.64 26.25
N LYS A 190 -6.26 16.69 24.97
CA LYS A 190 -6.97 17.84 24.39
C LYS A 190 -8.14 17.35 23.52
N LEU A 191 -9.22 18.12 23.49
CA LEU A 191 -10.33 17.89 22.58
C LEU A 191 -10.00 18.50 21.21
N VAL A 192 -10.06 17.67 20.18
CA VAL A 192 -9.83 18.06 18.78
C VAL A 192 -11.16 17.98 18.04
N SER A 193 -11.52 19.02 17.32
CA SER A 193 -12.70 19.03 16.44
C SER A 193 -12.30 18.49 15.08
N THR A 194 -12.95 17.41 14.66
CA THR A 194 -12.65 16.72 13.38
C THR A 194 -13.90 15.99 12.86
N THR A 195 -13.75 15.15 11.85
CA THR A 195 -14.79 14.22 11.38
C THR A 195 -14.25 12.79 11.44
N MET A 196 -15.14 11.78 11.51
CA MET A 196 -14.70 10.38 11.53
C MET A 196 -13.90 10.03 10.26
N GLY A 197 -14.33 10.49 9.10
CA GLY A 197 -13.61 10.27 7.84
C GLY A 197 -12.18 10.82 7.85
N ARG A 198 -11.93 11.98 8.47
CA ARG A 198 -10.57 12.54 8.63
C ARG A 198 -9.73 11.73 9.60
N VAL A 199 -10.32 11.21 10.65
CA VAL A 199 -9.60 10.32 11.58
C VAL A 199 -9.12 9.06 10.85
N ILE A 200 -10.01 8.41 10.10
CA ILE A 200 -9.68 7.24 9.29
C ILE A 200 -8.57 7.58 8.28
N PHE A 201 -8.70 8.70 7.56
CA PHE A 201 -7.72 9.12 6.56
C PHE A 201 -6.34 9.42 7.16
N ASN A 202 -6.27 10.01 8.36
CA ASN A 202 -5.02 10.31 9.04
C ASN A 202 -4.37 9.10 9.71
N GLY A 203 -5.08 7.98 9.88
CA GLY A 203 -4.56 6.77 10.52
C GLY A 203 -3.23 6.30 9.95
N PRO A 204 -3.12 6.06 8.64
CA PRO A 204 -1.88 5.64 7.99
C PRO A 204 -0.87 6.77 7.75
N ILE A 205 -1.26 8.04 7.93
CA ILE A 205 -0.42 9.20 7.58
C ILE A 205 0.45 9.60 8.77
N PRO A 206 1.78 9.68 8.62
CA PRO A 206 2.65 10.23 9.64
C PRO A 206 2.23 11.65 10.03
N GLN A 207 2.21 11.94 11.33
CA GLN A 207 1.68 13.19 11.88
C GLN A 207 2.75 14.28 12.04
N ASP A 208 3.79 14.26 11.20
CA ASP A 208 4.95 15.19 11.20
C ASP A 208 5.34 15.68 9.80
N LEU A 209 4.40 15.62 8.86
CA LEU A 209 4.64 16.02 7.46
C LEU A 209 4.75 17.54 7.26
N GLY A 210 4.48 18.34 8.29
CA GLY A 210 4.64 19.79 8.27
C GLY A 210 3.52 20.55 7.56
N PHE A 211 2.32 19.97 7.47
CA PHE A 211 1.11 20.71 7.08
C PHE A 211 0.55 21.53 8.25
N VAL A 212 0.84 21.09 9.47
CA VAL A 212 0.47 21.79 10.71
C VAL A 212 1.74 22.38 11.31
N ASP A 213 1.71 23.69 11.59
CA ASP A 213 2.80 24.35 12.32
C ASP A 213 2.77 23.90 13.79
N ARG A 214 3.71 23.05 14.16
CA ARG A 214 3.89 22.48 15.49
C ARG A 214 4.70 23.39 16.43
N SER A 215 5.15 24.57 15.96
CA SER A 215 5.81 25.54 16.81
C SER A 215 4.84 26.18 17.82
N ASP A 216 3.55 26.14 17.52
CA ASP A 216 2.49 26.60 18.41
C ASP A 216 1.90 25.40 19.20
N PRO A 217 1.98 25.40 20.53
CA PRO A 217 1.43 24.35 21.38
C PRO A 217 -0.08 24.12 21.20
N GLU A 218 -0.81 25.10 20.68
CA GLU A 218 -2.24 24.92 20.36
C GLU A 218 -2.48 23.94 19.22
N ASN A 219 -1.50 23.79 18.35
CA ASN A 219 -1.58 22.94 17.17
C ASN A 219 -1.09 21.50 17.39
N ASP A 220 -0.49 21.19 18.53
CA ASP A 220 0.12 19.88 18.82
C ASP A 220 -0.82 18.70 18.62
N PHE A 221 -2.09 18.88 18.85
CA PHE A 221 -3.12 17.85 18.76
C PHE A 221 -3.90 17.87 17.46
N LYS A 222 -3.70 18.87 16.59
CA LYS A 222 -4.37 18.91 15.29
C LYS A 222 -3.90 17.77 14.40
N LEU A 223 -4.83 17.17 13.66
CA LEU A 223 -4.51 16.19 12.64
C LEU A 223 -3.69 16.85 11.52
N GLU A 224 -2.72 16.14 10.99
CA GLU A 224 -1.84 16.64 9.92
C GLU A 224 -2.65 17.00 8.67
N VAL A 225 -3.65 16.21 8.34
CA VAL A 225 -4.57 16.47 7.24
C VAL A 225 -5.94 16.88 7.80
N ASP A 226 -6.15 18.17 8.02
CA ASP A 226 -7.44 18.76 8.42
C ASP A 226 -8.05 19.64 7.29
N PHE A 227 -7.76 19.31 6.05
CA PHE A 227 -8.27 19.99 4.86
C PHE A 227 -8.89 18.99 3.88
N LEU A 228 -9.62 19.50 2.90
CA LEU A 228 -10.19 18.69 1.83
C LEU A 228 -9.08 18.19 0.89
N VAL A 229 -8.98 16.88 0.72
CA VAL A 229 -7.94 16.26 -0.09
C VAL A 229 -8.40 16.14 -1.54
N ASN A 230 -7.68 16.78 -2.43
CA ASN A 230 -7.79 16.63 -3.87
C ASN A 230 -6.52 16.01 -4.46
N LYS A 231 -6.49 15.75 -5.77
CA LYS A 231 -5.34 15.13 -6.45
C LYS A 231 -4.01 15.85 -6.15
N LYS A 232 -4.01 17.19 -6.16
CA LYS A 232 -2.81 17.99 -5.90
C LYS A 232 -2.33 17.82 -4.46
N LYS A 233 -3.24 17.93 -3.50
CA LYS A 233 -2.94 17.76 -2.08
C LYS A 233 -2.48 16.36 -1.74
N LEU A 234 -3.06 15.34 -2.35
CA LEU A 234 -2.63 13.96 -2.19
C LEU A 234 -1.19 13.78 -2.69
N GLY A 235 -0.85 14.34 -3.86
CA GLY A 235 0.51 14.35 -4.36
C GLY A 235 1.50 15.09 -3.43
N GLU A 236 1.10 16.20 -2.81
CA GLU A 236 1.91 16.93 -1.82
C GLU A 236 2.14 16.11 -0.54
N ILE A 237 1.12 15.37 -0.06
CA ILE A 237 1.23 14.48 1.10
C ILE A 237 2.27 13.38 0.84
N ILE A 238 2.17 12.73 -0.32
CA ILE A 238 3.09 11.65 -0.71
C ILE A 238 4.52 12.19 -0.87
N ASP A 239 4.69 13.30 -1.55
CA ASP A 239 6.01 13.93 -1.76
C ASP A 239 6.68 14.30 -0.43
N ARG A 240 5.95 14.89 0.51
CA ARG A 240 6.47 15.19 1.85
C ARG A 240 6.79 13.93 2.64
N CYS A 241 5.94 12.91 2.58
CA CYS A 241 6.18 11.63 3.26
C CYS A 241 7.49 10.99 2.76
N ILE A 242 7.70 10.95 1.44
CA ILE A 242 8.94 10.42 0.85
C ILE A 242 10.17 11.23 1.30
N LYS A 243 10.07 12.55 1.34
CA LYS A 243 11.19 13.43 1.73
C LYS A 243 11.57 13.33 3.19
N ILE A 244 10.61 13.12 4.08
CA ILE A 244 10.83 13.10 5.54
C ILE A 244 11.14 11.69 6.02
N HIS A 245 10.36 10.71 5.60
CA HIS A 245 10.41 9.33 6.11
C HIS A 245 11.05 8.33 5.15
N GLY A 246 11.30 8.72 3.90
CA GLY A 246 11.86 7.83 2.88
C GLY A 246 10.80 6.98 2.16
N THR A 247 11.28 6.14 1.23
CA THR A 247 10.41 5.38 0.31
C THR A 247 9.66 4.23 0.98
N SER A 248 10.24 3.59 2.00
CA SER A 248 9.61 2.43 2.66
C SER A 248 8.33 2.83 3.39
N ILE A 249 8.41 3.84 4.28
CA ILE A 249 7.25 4.32 5.03
C ILE A 249 6.20 4.94 4.08
N ALA A 250 6.66 5.60 3.02
CA ALA A 250 5.75 6.13 2.01
C ALA A 250 5.03 5.02 1.21
N ALA A 251 5.68 3.89 0.96
CA ALA A 251 5.05 2.74 0.32
C ALA A 251 3.95 2.14 1.22
N ASP A 252 4.25 1.90 2.50
CA ASP A 252 3.29 1.38 3.47
C ASP A 252 2.08 2.34 3.63
N MET A 253 2.34 3.64 3.69
CA MET A 253 1.28 4.66 3.71
C MET A 253 0.42 4.61 2.45
N LEU A 254 1.04 4.52 1.26
CA LEU A 254 0.34 4.45 -0.02
C LEU A 254 -0.55 3.22 -0.13
N ASP A 255 -0.05 2.07 0.28
CA ASP A 255 -0.80 0.82 0.28
C ASP A 255 -2.02 0.93 1.18
N THR A 256 -1.84 1.38 2.41
CA THR A 256 -2.95 1.52 3.37
C THR A 256 -3.97 2.55 2.88
N VAL A 257 -3.54 3.72 2.40
CA VAL A 257 -4.43 4.75 1.84
C VAL A 257 -5.21 4.21 0.65
N SER A 258 -4.56 3.48 -0.27
CA SER A 258 -5.23 2.90 -1.44
C SER A 258 -6.28 1.86 -1.05
N TYR A 259 -5.96 0.96 -0.10
CA TYR A 259 -6.91 -0.04 0.38
C TYR A 259 -8.09 0.56 1.15
N THR A 260 -7.86 1.56 1.99
CA THR A 260 -8.92 2.23 2.75
C THR A 260 -9.99 2.82 1.82
N HIS A 261 -9.59 3.29 0.64
CA HIS A 261 -10.52 3.86 -0.34
C HIS A 261 -11.27 2.81 -1.15
N LEU A 262 -10.63 1.66 -1.41
CA LEU A 262 -11.25 0.56 -2.14
C LEU A 262 -12.24 -0.24 -1.28
N THR A 263 -12.07 -0.20 0.05
CA THR A 263 -12.92 -0.95 1.00
C THR A 263 -14.04 -0.12 1.61
N LEU A 264 -14.11 1.19 1.32
CA LEU A 264 -15.29 1.97 1.69
C LEU A 264 -16.52 1.35 1.03
N PRO A 265 -17.59 1.08 1.79
CA PRO A 265 -18.82 0.57 1.18
C PRO A 265 -19.28 1.56 0.12
N THR A 266 -19.30 1.12 -1.12
CA THR A 266 -19.99 1.80 -2.22
C THR A 266 -21.46 1.83 -1.83
N ILE A 267 -21.91 2.99 -1.39
CA ILE A 267 -23.31 3.28 -1.10
C ILE A 267 -24.06 3.45 -2.44
#